data_0bf01ceed7ce20ab9fc471a14533be26
#
_entry.id   0bf01ceed7ce20ab9fc471a14533be26
#
_cell.length_a   1.000
_cell.length_b   1.000
_cell.length_c   1.000
_cell.angle_alpha   90.00
_cell.angle_beta   90.00
_cell.angle_gamma   90.00
#
_symmetry.space_group_name_H-M   'P 1'
#
loop_
_entity.id
_entity.type
_entity.pdbx_description
1 polymer ?
#
loop_
_entity_poly.entity_id
_entity_poly.type
_entity_poly.pdbx_seq_one_letter_code
_entity_poly.pdbx_strand_id
1 'polypeptide(L)'
;MKIKLFTRKSEELYYRQQGIERFIDAQKTDYKIALAEIERGRKQSHWIWYIFPQLVGLGRSYYSTLYGIRDRQEAEAYLQNEVLGRRLREITNALLKHNDKTAEETFGGLDAMKVRSSMTLFDSISPGDIFAQVLDTFYDGKRCEFTLSAIADKTV
;
A
#
# COMPACT_ATOMS: atom_id res chain seq x y z
N MET A 1 -4.75 15.32 -40.21
CA MET A 1 -3.83 16.03 -39.32
C MET A 1 -4.03 15.57 -37.90
N LYS A 2 -2.96 15.23 -37.26
CA LYS A 2 -3.00 14.73 -35.89
C LYS A 2 -2.92 15.90 -34.91
N ILE A 3 -3.95 16.10 -34.12
CA ILE A 3 -3.95 17.12 -33.08
C ILE A 3 -3.26 16.56 -31.85
N LYS A 4 -2.26 17.25 -31.37
CA LYS A 4 -1.58 16.87 -30.14
C LYS A 4 -2.45 17.29 -28.95
N LEU A 5 -3.08 16.32 -28.30
CA LEU A 5 -4.02 16.56 -27.20
C LEU A 5 -3.32 16.84 -25.88
N PHE A 6 -2.05 16.44 -25.75
CA PHE A 6 -1.31 16.60 -24.50
C PHE A 6 -0.05 17.40 -24.73
N THR A 7 0.25 18.30 -23.80
CA THR A 7 1.56 18.93 -23.70
C THR A 7 2.56 17.89 -23.20
N ARG A 8 3.86 18.14 -23.37
CA ARG A 8 4.91 17.30 -22.83
C ARG A 8 4.74 17.10 -21.31
N LYS A 9 4.35 18.16 -20.61
CA LYS A 9 4.11 18.12 -19.18
C LYS A 9 2.94 17.22 -18.80
N SER A 10 1.87 17.25 -19.60
CA SER A 10 0.70 16.39 -19.40
C SER A 10 1.02 14.92 -19.64
N GLU A 11 1.83 14.62 -20.65
CA GLU A 11 2.27 13.26 -20.93
C GLU A 11 3.13 12.71 -19.79
N GLU A 12 4.06 13.51 -19.29
CA GLU A 12 4.90 13.15 -18.16
C GLU A 12 4.06 12.82 -16.92
N LEU A 13 3.08 13.66 -16.61
CA LEU A 13 2.16 13.43 -15.50
C LEU A 13 1.36 12.15 -15.69
N TYR A 14 0.89 11.90 -16.90
CA TYR A 14 0.16 10.67 -17.23
C TYR A 14 1.00 9.42 -16.91
N TYR A 15 2.25 9.39 -17.39
CA TYR A 15 3.14 8.25 -17.14
C TYR A 15 3.48 8.09 -15.67
N ARG A 16 3.65 9.19 -14.94
CA ARG A 16 3.90 9.11 -13.49
C ARG A 16 2.71 8.49 -12.76
N GLN A 17 1.48 8.78 -13.19
CA GLN A 17 0.28 8.20 -12.59
C GLN A 17 0.11 6.71 -12.93
N GLN A 18 0.82 6.19 -13.93
CA GLN A 18 0.75 4.78 -14.30
C GLN A 18 1.81 3.92 -13.61
N GLY A 19 2.86 4.51 -13.08
CA GLY A 19 3.99 3.81 -12.47
C GLY A 19 4.05 4.00 -10.95
N ILE A 20 5.12 3.47 -10.34
CA ILE A 20 5.33 3.59 -8.90
C ILE A 20 5.57 5.04 -8.46
N GLU A 21 5.89 5.92 -9.38
CA GLU A 21 6.06 7.34 -9.11
C GLU A 21 4.80 7.99 -8.53
N ARG A 22 3.60 7.45 -8.85
CA ARG A 22 2.36 7.97 -8.27
C ARG A 22 2.35 7.86 -6.74
N PHE A 23 2.97 6.80 -6.22
CA PHE A 23 3.11 6.62 -4.77
C PHE A 23 4.11 7.61 -4.18
N ILE A 24 5.25 7.80 -4.85
CA ILE A 24 6.27 8.75 -4.40
C ILE A 24 5.68 10.15 -4.35
N ASP A 25 4.95 10.55 -5.39
CA ASP A 25 4.32 11.87 -5.46
C ASP A 25 3.29 12.07 -4.33
N ALA A 26 2.42 11.09 -4.10
CA ALA A 26 1.41 11.16 -3.03
C ALA A 26 2.05 11.20 -1.64
N GLN A 27 3.14 10.49 -1.46
CA GLN A 27 3.83 10.40 -0.17
C GLN A 27 4.66 11.64 0.18
N LYS A 28 4.95 12.51 -0.77
CA LYS A 28 5.76 13.71 -0.52
C LYS A 28 5.22 14.56 0.63
N THR A 29 3.91 14.75 0.67
CA THR A 29 3.26 15.54 1.72
C THR A 29 2.71 14.68 2.83
N ASP A 30 2.23 13.49 2.52
CA ASP A 30 1.40 12.72 3.43
C ASP A 30 2.16 11.69 4.24
N TYR A 31 3.36 11.29 3.83
CA TYR A 31 4.07 10.23 4.57
C TYR A 31 4.39 10.63 6.01
N LYS A 32 4.89 11.84 6.23
CA LYS A 32 5.22 12.31 7.59
C LYS A 32 3.99 12.38 8.47
N ILE A 33 2.86 12.78 7.89
CA ILE A 33 1.58 12.82 8.61
C ILE A 33 1.15 11.40 8.99
N ALA A 34 1.21 10.48 8.04
CA ALA A 34 0.85 9.09 8.27
C ALA A 34 1.71 8.45 9.34
N LEU A 35 3.03 8.62 9.25
CA LEU A 35 3.97 8.07 10.23
C LEU A 35 3.68 8.61 11.62
N ALA A 36 3.46 9.92 11.76
CA ALA A 36 3.15 10.55 13.03
C ALA A 36 1.83 9.99 13.62
N GLU A 37 0.82 9.78 12.79
CA GLU A 37 -0.45 9.22 13.25
C GLU A 37 -0.29 7.77 13.71
N ILE A 38 0.48 6.97 12.99
CA ILE A 38 0.76 5.58 13.40
C ILE A 38 1.60 5.56 14.68
N GLU A 39 2.58 6.44 14.81
CA GLU A 39 3.38 6.55 16.03
C GLU A 39 2.53 6.91 17.25
N ARG A 40 1.47 7.68 17.06
CA ARG A 40 0.49 7.98 18.12
C ARG A 40 -0.54 6.87 18.33
N GLY A 41 -0.54 5.87 17.46
CA GLY A 41 -1.42 4.71 17.57
C GLY A 41 -2.84 4.92 17.03
N ARG A 42 -3.07 5.96 16.25
CA ARG A 42 -4.41 6.21 15.70
C ARG A 42 -4.35 7.01 14.40
N LYS A 43 -4.92 6.41 13.34
CA LYS A 43 -5.06 7.06 12.05
C LYS A 43 -6.19 8.10 12.10
N GLN A 44 -5.91 9.29 11.60
CA GLN A 44 -6.88 10.39 11.55
C GLN A 44 -7.11 10.92 10.15
N SER A 45 -6.10 10.91 9.28
CA SER A 45 -6.14 11.46 7.93
C SER A 45 -6.38 10.38 6.88
N HIS A 46 -6.58 10.80 5.62
CA HIS A 46 -7.00 9.91 4.54
C HIS A 46 -5.83 9.60 3.60
N TRP A 47 -5.01 8.61 3.97
CA TRP A 47 -3.80 8.28 3.23
C TRP A 47 -3.61 6.79 2.98
N ILE A 48 -4.57 5.96 3.29
CA ILE A 48 -4.38 4.51 3.32
C ILE A 48 -3.95 3.93 1.95
N TRP A 49 -4.51 4.44 0.86
CA TRP A 49 -4.33 3.88 -0.48
C TRP A 49 -2.89 3.88 -0.98
N TYR A 50 -2.09 4.85 -0.57
CA TYR A 50 -0.71 5.02 -1.05
C TYR A 50 0.34 4.90 0.05
N ILE A 51 -0.08 4.64 1.28
CA ILE A 51 0.85 4.35 2.39
C ILE A 51 0.90 2.85 2.67
N PHE A 52 -0.26 2.18 2.68
CA PHE A 52 -0.38 0.72 2.75
C PHE A 52 -1.11 0.23 1.50
N PRO A 53 -0.43 0.25 0.33
CA PRO A 53 -1.14 -0.07 -0.90
C PRO A 53 -1.51 -1.55 -1.00
N GLN A 54 -2.62 -1.81 -1.67
CA GLN A 54 -3.15 -3.16 -1.88
C GLN A 54 -3.32 -3.41 -3.37
N LEU A 55 -3.57 -4.66 -3.76
CA LEU A 55 -3.85 -4.98 -5.15
C LEU A 55 -5.10 -4.26 -5.63
N VAL A 56 -5.08 -3.86 -6.91
CA VAL A 56 -6.25 -3.33 -7.58
C VAL A 56 -7.37 -4.37 -7.58
N GLY A 57 -8.59 -3.92 -7.50
CA GLY A 57 -9.78 -4.81 -7.53
C GLY A 57 -10.42 -5.04 -6.17
N LEU A 58 -9.76 -4.69 -5.08
CA LEU A 58 -10.32 -4.83 -3.73
C LEU A 58 -11.28 -3.70 -3.37
N GLY A 59 -11.13 -2.54 -4.00
CA GLY A 59 -12.03 -1.42 -3.82
C GLY A 59 -12.44 -0.83 -5.16
N ARG A 60 -13.52 -0.04 -5.16
CA ARG A 60 -14.08 0.54 -6.39
C ARG A 60 -13.97 2.06 -6.45
N SER A 61 -13.47 2.70 -5.40
CA SER A 61 -13.32 4.15 -5.37
C SER A 61 -12.23 4.59 -6.36
N TYR A 62 -12.25 5.88 -6.68
CA TYR A 62 -11.24 6.49 -7.53
C TYR A 62 -9.82 6.22 -7.00
N TYR A 63 -9.62 6.43 -5.70
CA TYR A 63 -8.30 6.23 -5.08
C TYR A 63 -7.89 4.76 -5.03
N SER A 64 -8.83 3.86 -4.77
CA SER A 64 -8.56 2.41 -4.80
C SER A 64 -8.08 1.96 -6.17
N THR A 65 -8.63 2.55 -7.22
CA THR A 65 -8.25 2.23 -8.60
C THR A 65 -6.92 2.88 -8.97
N LEU A 66 -6.77 4.17 -8.67
CA LEU A 66 -5.56 4.93 -9.01
C LEU A 66 -4.31 4.34 -8.33
N TYR A 67 -4.40 4.02 -7.05
CA TYR A 67 -3.28 3.53 -6.25
C TYR A 67 -3.26 2.02 -6.07
N GLY A 68 -4.18 1.30 -6.72
CA GLY A 68 -4.14 -0.16 -6.69
C GLY A 68 -2.87 -0.69 -7.35
N ILE A 69 -2.16 -1.58 -6.65
CA ILE A 69 -1.02 -2.29 -7.22
C ILE A 69 -1.54 -3.24 -8.29
N ARG A 70 -1.01 -3.17 -9.50
CA ARG A 70 -1.56 -3.89 -10.66
C ARG A 70 -1.28 -5.37 -10.64
N ASP A 71 -0.07 -5.75 -10.22
CA ASP A 71 0.37 -7.13 -10.28
C ASP A 71 1.58 -7.34 -9.36
N ARG A 72 2.07 -8.57 -9.34
CA ARG A 72 3.23 -8.95 -8.57
C ARG A 72 4.46 -8.11 -8.93
N GLN A 73 4.66 -7.87 -10.22
CA GLN A 73 5.81 -7.13 -10.71
C GLN A 73 5.84 -5.71 -10.17
N GLU A 74 4.70 -5.03 -10.13
CA GLU A 74 4.62 -3.69 -9.56
C GLU A 74 4.84 -3.72 -8.04
N ALA A 75 4.33 -4.73 -7.35
CA ALA A 75 4.58 -4.90 -5.91
C ALA A 75 6.08 -5.08 -5.63
N GLU A 76 6.76 -5.87 -6.45
CA GLU A 76 8.21 -6.04 -6.34
C GLU A 76 8.95 -4.72 -6.58
N ALA A 77 8.56 -3.98 -7.62
CA ALA A 77 9.16 -2.69 -7.92
C ALA A 77 8.96 -1.69 -6.78
N TYR A 78 7.77 -1.69 -6.18
CA TYR A 78 7.46 -0.84 -5.02
C TYR A 78 8.42 -1.14 -3.86
N LEU A 79 8.54 -2.41 -3.51
CA LEU A 79 9.33 -2.83 -2.36
C LEU A 79 10.83 -2.64 -2.58
N GLN A 80 11.30 -2.76 -3.82
CA GLN A 80 12.71 -2.57 -4.19
C GLN A 80 13.11 -1.10 -4.32
N ASN A 81 12.13 -0.21 -4.49
CA ASN A 81 12.41 1.23 -4.55
C ASN A 81 12.93 1.70 -3.19
N GLU A 82 14.06 2.42 -3.20
CA GLU A 82 14.71 2.86 -1.95
C GLU A 82 13.79 3.67 -1.05
N VAL A 83 13.01 4.57 -1.63
CA VAL A 83 12.12 5.43 -0.85
C VAL A 83 10.90 4.67 -0.37
N LEU A 84 10.19 4.01 -1.30
CA LEU A 84 8.92 3.34 -1.00
C LEU A 84 9.12 2.13 -0.09
N GLY A 85 10.11 1.31 -0.39
CA GLY A 85 10.40 0.12 0.41
C GLY A 85 10.82 0.48 1.82
N ARG A 86 11.71 1.47 1.97
CA ARG A 86 12.14 1.94 3.28
C ARG A 86 10.99 2.52 4.09
N ARG A 87 10.15 3.35 3.46
CA ARG A 87 9.00 3.96 4.14
C ARG A 87 7.98 2.94 4.57
N LEU A 88 7.70 1.95 3.72
CA LEU A 88 6.75 0.90 4.08
C LEU A 88 7.25 0.11 5.28
N ARG A 89 8.53 -0.25 5.32
CA ARG A 89 9.10 -0.95 6.46
C ARG A 89 9.12 -0.09 7.71
N GLU A 90 9.44 1.19 7.58
CA GLU A 90 9.45 2.12 8.71
C GLU A 90 8.08 2.26 9.35
N ILE A 91 7.05 2.51 8.55
CA ILE A 91 5.70 2.71 9.10
C ILE A 91 5.10 1.40 9.61
N THR A 92 5.44 0.28 8.98
CA THR A 92 5.03 -1.05 9.45
C THR A 92 5.68 -1.36 10.79
N ASN A 93 6.94 -1.01 10.95
CA ASN A 93 7.65 -1.18 12.22
C ASN A 93 7.04 -0.30 13.33
N ALA A 94 6.66 0.93 12.98
CA ALA A 94 5.96 1.83 13.90
C ALA A 94 4.62 1.24 14.34
N LEU A 95 3.88 0.64 13.41
CA LEU A 95 2.61 -0.03 13.69
C LEU A 95 2.80 -1.17 14.71
N LEU A 96 3.82 -1.97 14.53
CA LEU A 96 4.10 -3.11 15.43
C LEU A 96 4.35 -2.71 16.87
N LYS A 97 4.75 -1.48 17.12
CA LYS A 97 4.95 -0.97 18.49
C LYS A 97 3.63 -0.78 19.25
N HIS A 98 2.50 -0.75 18.54
CA HIS A 98 1.18 -0.62 19.13
C HIS A 98 0.44 -1.96 19.17
N ASN A 99 1.13 -3.01 19.55
CA ASN A 99 0.58 -4.37 19.61
C ASN A 99 -0.39 -4.57 20.78
N ASP A 100 -0.55 -3.57 21.64
CA ASP A 100 -1.55 -3.52 22.70
C ASP A 100 -2.94 -3.08 22.20
N LYS A 101 -3.02 -2.69 20.92
CA LYS A 101 -4.27 -2.28 20.26
C LYS A 101 -4.66 -3.26 19.17
N THR A 102 -5.96 -3.28 18.85
CA THR A 102 -6.41 -3.99 17.64
C THR A 102 -6.14 -3.13 16.39
N ALA A 103 -6.13 -3.76 15.22
CA ALA A 103 -6.03 -3.04 13.97
C ALA A 103 -7.19 -2.05 13.81
N GLU A 104 -8.39 -2.45 14.21
CA GLU A 104 -9.58 -1.61 14.14
C GLU A 104 -9.47 -0.38 15.02
N GLU A 105 -8.85 -0.49 16.19
CA GLU A 105 -8.63 0.66 17.07
C GLU A 105 -7.67 1.67 16.46
N THR A 106 -6.68 1.20 15.72
CA THR A 106 -5.69 2.09 15.06
C THR A 106 -6.22 2.68 13.77
N PHE A 107 -6.89 1.88 12.93
CA PHE A 107 -7.24 2.25 11.55
C PHE A 107 -8.72 2.48 11.31
N GLY A 108 -9.61 1.98 12.17
CA GLY A 108 -11.01 1.81 11.84
C GLY A 108 -11.23 0.52 11.05
N GLY A 109 -12.48 0.07 10.95
CA GLY A 109 -12.79 -1.24 10.37
C GLY A 109 -12.41 -1.40 8.91
N LEU A 110 -12.75 -0.41 8.07
CA LEU A 110 -12.48 -0.50 6.62
C LEU A 110 -10.98 -0.44 6.33
N ASP A 111 -10.28 0.48 6.93
CA ASP A 111 -8.84 0.63 6.70
C ASP A 111 -8.04 -0.52 7.30
N ALA A 112 -8.51 -1.10 8.41
CA ALA A 112 -7.88 -2.30 8.97
C ALA A 112 -7.90 -3.46 7.96
N MET A 113 -8.97 -3.61 7.19
CA MET A 113 -9.06 -4.62 6.13
C MET A 113 -8.07 -4.34 5.00
N LYS A 114 -7.91 -3.08 4.64
CA LYS A 114 -6.94 -2.68 3.60
C LYS A 114 -5.51 -2.96 4.03
N VAL A 115 -5.18 -2.71 5.29
CA VAL A 115 -3.86 -3.03 5.84
C VAL A 115 -3.60 -4.53 5.78
N ARG A 116 -4.59 -5.37 6.13
CA ARG A 116 -4.42 -6.82 5.99
C ARG A 116 -4.13 -7.22 4.54
N SER A 117 -4.87 -6.65 3.59
CA SER A 117 -4.63 -6.90 2.17
C SER A 117 -3.23 -6.47 1.73
N SER A 118 -2.80 -5.29 2.18
CA SER A 118 -1.47 -4.77 1.89
C SER A 118 -0.38 -5.68 2.44
N MET A 119 -0.49 -6.06 3.70
CA MET A 119 0.50 -6.91 4.37
C MET A 119 0.55 -8.30 3.71
N THR A 120 -0.59 -8.83 3.29
CA THR A 120 -0.64 -10.09 2.55
C THR A 120 0.13 -9.98 1.23
N LEU A 121 -0.08 -8.87 0.52
CA LEU A 121 0.61 -8.63 -0.75
C LEU A 121 2.13 -8.63 -0.56
N PHE A 122 2.63 -7.83 0.36
CA PHE A 122 4.06 -7.69 0.55
C PHE A 122 4.70 -8.89 1.25
N ASP A 123 3.95 -9.62 2.07
CA ASP A 123 4.41 -10.90 2.59
C ASP A 123 4.60 -11.92 1.46
N SER A 124 3.73 -11.89 0.45
CA SER A 124 3.88 -12.76 -0.73
C SER A 124 5.13 -12.44 -1.53
N ILE A 125 5.55 -11.19 -1.53
CA ILE A 125 6.76 -10.73 -2.23
C ILE A 125 8.02 -11.01 -1.42
N SER A 126 7.95 -10.80 -0.11
CA SER A 126 9.08 -10.94 0.82
C SER A 126 8.65 -11.80 2.02
N PRO A 127 8.55 -13.12 1.83
CA PRO A 127 8.10 -14.01 2.91
C PRO A 127 9.03 -13.98 4.13
N GLY A 128 8.42 -14.01 5.32
CA GLY A 128 9.19 -14.02 6.57
C GLY A 128 9.76 -12.67 6.96
N ASP A 129 9.36 -11.61 6.29
CA ASP A 129 9.73 -10.23 6.60
C ASP A 129 8.75 -9.64 7.63
N ILE A 130 8.90 -8.36 7.89
CA ILE A 130 8.08 -7.61 8.87
C ILE A 130 6.56 -7.71 8.57
N PHE A 131 6.18 -7.93 7.33
CA PHE A 131 4.77 -8.00 6.91
C PHE A 131 4.06 -9.21 7.53
N ALA A 132 4.76 -10.35 7.60
CA ALA A 132 4.25 -11.54 8.28
C ALA A 132 4.01 -11.27 9.76
N GLN A 133 4.87 -10.49 10.39
CA GLN A 133 4.72 -10.15 11.80
C GLN A 133 3.43 -9.34 12.05
N VAL A 134 3.09 -8.43 11.15
CA VAL A 134 1.83 -7.67 11.25
C VAL A 134 0.63 -8.61 11.14
N LEU A 135 0.67 -9.52 10.18
CA LEU A 135 -0.41 -10.49 10.00
C LEU A 135 -0.59 -11.37 11.24
N ASP A 136 0.50 -11.83 11.83
CA ASP A 136 0.45 -12.65 13.04
C ASP A 136 -0.03 -11.85 14.25
N THR A 137 0.44 -10.62 14.40
CA THR A 137 0.16 -9.79 15.58
C THR A 137 -1.27 -9.25 15.57
N PHE A 138 -1.77 -8.76 14.43
CA PHE A 138 -3.03 -8.03 14.36
C PHE A 138 -4.17 -8.80 13.72
N TYR A 139 -3.89 -9.90 13.03
CA TYR A 139 -4.90 -10.60 12.22
C TYR A 139 -4.91 -12.12 12.47
N ASP A 140 -4.30 -12.58 13.56
CA ASP A 140 -4.21 -14.02 13.88
C ASP A 140 -3.61 -14.85 12.74
N GLY A 141 -2.70 -14.26 11.98
CA GLY A 141 -2.08 -14.90 10.82
C GLY A 141 -2.99 -15.03 9.59
N LYS A 142 -4.19 -14.45 9.64
CA LYS A 142 -5.16 -14.57 8.54
C LYS A 142 -4.82 -13.62 7.41
N ARG A 143 -4.51 -14.19 6.26
CA ARG A 143 -4.20 -13.44 5.05
C ARG A 143 -5.48 -13.08 4.29
N CYS A 144 -5.38 -12.08 3.43
CA CYS A 144 -6.45 -11.72 2.51
C CYS A 144 -6.51 -12.74 1.38
N GLU A 145 -7.59 -13.51 1.30
CA GLU A 145 -7.71 -14.59 0.32
C GLU A 145 -7.78 -14.08 -1.13
N PHE A 146 -8.45 -12.95 -1.34
CA PHE A 146 -8.47 -12.33 -2.66
C PHE A 146 -7.04 -12.05 -3.14
N THR A 147 -6.20 -11.48 -2.29
CA THR A 147 -4.83 -11.13 -2.63
C THR A 147 -4.00 -12.37 -2.95
N LEU A 148 -4.12 -13.41 -2.13
CA LEU A 148 -3.42 -14.67 -2.38
C LEU A 148 -3.80 -15.28 -3.72
N SER A 149 -5.10 -15.33 -4.02
CA SER A 149 -5.60 -15.89 -5.28
C SER A 149 -5.15 -15.06 -6.48
N ALA A 150 -5.24 -13.73 -6.38
CA ALA A 150 -4.89 -12.85 -7.49
C ALA A 150 -3.39 -12.90 -7.81
N ILE A 151 -2.55 -13.02 -6.79
CA ILE A 151 -1.10 -13.14 -6.99
C ILE A 151 -0.75 -14.51 -7.58
N ALA A 152 -1.37 -15.59 -7.12
CA ALA A 152 -1.13 -16.94 -7.61
C ALA A 152 -1.54 -17.11 -9.08
N ASP A 153 -2.67 -16.51 -9.48
CA ASP A 153 -3.21 -16.61 -10.83
C ASP A 153 -2.31 -16.01 -11.90
N LYS A 154 -1.31 -15.23 -11.51
CA LYS A 154 -0.41 -14.54 -12.44
C LYS A 154 0.92 -15.26 -12.63
N THR A 155 1.06 -16.44 -12.08
CA THR A 155 2.29 -17.25 -12.17
C THR A 155 2.19 -18.33 -13.23
N VAL A 156 1.75 -18.00 -14.38
CA VAL A 156 1.71 -18.96 -15.50
C VAL A 156 2.95 -18.80 -16.37
#